data_91e9a6bd00b7834d30d1fb79f77a4e1e
#
_entry.id   91e9a6bd00b7834d30d1fb79f77a4e1e
#
_cell.length_a   1.000
_cell.length_b   1.000
_cell.length_c   1.000
_cell.angle_alpha   90.00
_cell.angle_beta   90.00
_cell.angle_gamma   90.00
#
_symmetry.space_group_name_H-M   'P 1'
#
loop_
_entity.id
_entity.type
_entity.pdbx_description
1 polymer ?
#
loop_
_entity_poly.entity_id
_entity_poly.type
_entity_poly.pdbx_seq_one_letter_code
_entity_poly.pdbx_strand_id
1 'polypeptide(L)'
;GQIIPLKDGEKIVLGRSAEDSNLIVDSPKVSRRHCEITFDKKNGTFILRDYSYNGTYKISGEKFEKHEILRPGTKFYLGNKDNIFQVE
;
A
#
# COMPACT_ATOMS: atom_id res chain seq x y z
N GLY A 1 -2.39 5.39 -11.90
CA GLY A 1 -1.87 4.74 -10.70
C GLY A 1 -0.52 4.09 -10.94
N GLN A 2 0.19 3.79 -9.88
CA GLN A 2 1.49 3.17 -9.94
C GLN A 2 1.39 1.68 -9.63
N ILE A 3 2.07 0.86 -10.43
CA ILE A 3 2.11 -0.59 -10.24
C ILE A 3 3.30 -0.93 -9.35
N ILE A 4 3.08 -1.79 -8.37
CA ILE A 4 4.10 -2.21 -7.42
C ILE A 4 4.52 -3.64 -7.73
N PRO A 5 5.71 -3.86 -8.30
CA PRO A 5 6.23 -5.21 -8.53
C PRO A 5 6.99 -5.69 -7.30
N LEU A 6 6.65 -6.86 -6.79
CA LEU A 6 7.31 -7.46 -5.65
C LEU A 6 7.65 -8.92 -5.92
N LYS A 7 8.81 -9.33 -5.42
CA LYS A 7 9.23 -10.73 -5.42
C LYS A 7 8.83 -11.37 -4.10
N ASP A 8 8.85 -12.70 -4.06
CA ASP A 8 8.48 -13.45 -2.86
C ASP A 8 9.28 -12.99 -1.63
N GLY A 9 8.56 -12.73 -0.55
CA GLY A 9 9.14 -12.26 0.71
C GLY A 9 9.62 -10.82 0.69
N GLU A 10 9.60 -10.16 -0.46
CA GLU A 10 10.01 -8.78 -0.57
C GLU A 10 8.96 -7.86 0.02
N LYS A 11 9.42 -6.83 0.72
CA LYS A 11 8.57 -5.87 1.38
C LYS A 11 8.85 -4.46 0.85
N ILE A 12 7.79 -3.71 0.62
CA ILE A 12 7.90 -2.30 0.27
C ILE A 12 7.10 -1.47 1.25
N VAL A 13 7.66 -0.36 1.69
CA VAL A 13 6.98 0.60 2.56
C VAL A 13 6.65 1.83 1.75
N LEU A 14 5.37 2.20 1.73
CA LEU A 14 4.87 3.38 1.06
C LEU A 14 4.64 4.48 2.10
N GLY A 15 5.10 5.68 1.82
CA GLY A 15 4.92 6.78 2.75
C GLY A 15 5.52 8.08 2.26
N ARG A 16 5.33 9.14 3.06
CA ARG A 16 5.77 10.48 2.71
C ARG A 16 7.25 10.72 3.03
N SER A 17 7.81 9.97 3.97
CA SER A 17 9.18 10.18 4.45
C SER A 17 10.17 9.23 3.79
N ALA A 18 11.23 9.78 3.21
CA ALA A 18 12.32 8.97 2.63
C ALA A 18 13.05 8.13 3.68
N GLU A 19 13.05 8.57 4.93
CA GLU A 19 13.70 7.84 6.03
C GLU A 19 12.93 6.59 6.40
N ASP A 20 11.60 6.64 6.27
CA ASP A 20 10.70 5.57 6.72
C ASP A 20 10.13 4.75 5.58
N SER A 21 10.36 5.14 4.32
CA SER A 21 9.64 4.57 3.19
C SER A 21 10.58 4.22 2.04
N ASN A 22 10.25 3.15 1.31
CA ASN A 22 10.97 2.75 0.09
C ASN A 22 10.37 3.42 -1.14
N LEU A 23 9.05 3.59 -1.15
CA LEU A 23 8.34 4.27 -2.22
C LEU A 23 7.75 5.54 -1.62
N ILE A 24 8.24 6.68 -2.08
CA ILE A 24 7.86 7.97 -1.51
C ILE A 24 6.62 8.50 -2.20
N VAL A 25 5.61 8.84 -1.42
CA VAL A 25 4.35 9.42 -1.89
C VAL A 25 4.24 10.82 -1.30
N ASP A 26 4.50 11.82 -2.12
CA ASP A 26 4.52 13.21 -1.70
C ASP A 26 3.11 13.80 -1.65
N SER A 27 2.43 13.54 -0.54
CA SER A 27 1.08 14.03 -0.33
C SER A 27 0.85 14.29 1.16
N PRO A 28 0.22 15.43 1.53
CA PRO A 28 -0.05 15.75 2.94
C PRO A 28 -1.04 14.77 3.59
N LYS A 29 -1.79 14.01 2.80
CA LYS A 29 -2.72 13.00 3.30
C LYS A 29 -2.06 11.67 3.58
N VAL A 30 -0.79 11.51 3.18
CA VAL A 30 -0.03 10.27 3.37
C VAL A 30 0.87 10.42 4.58
N SER A 31 0.84 9.42 5.46
CA SER A 31 1.69 9.38 6.64
C SER A 31 3.15 9.11 6.24
N ARG A 32 4.09 9.45 7.12
CA ARG A 32 5.52 9.22 6.89
C ARG A 32 5.78 7.77 6.52
N ARG A 33 5.25 6.85 7.31
CA ARG A 33 5.20 5.42 7.03
C ARG A 33 3.73 5.07 6.97
N HIS A 34 3.19 4.98 5.76
CA HIS A 34 1.74 4.85 5.59
C HIS A 34 1.29 3.41 5.62
N CYS A 35 1.88 2.59 4.78
CA CYS A 35 1.56 1.17 4.76
C CYS A 35 2.75 0.37 4.24
N GLU A 36 2.67 -0.93 4.46
CA GLU A 36 3.71 -1.87 4.08
C GLU A 36 3.05 -3.01 3.32
N ILE A 37 3.68 -3.43 2.22
CA ILE A 37 3.15 -4.50 1.39
C ILE A 37 4.22 -5.57 1.22
N THR A 38 3.85 -6.83 1.47
CA THR A 38 4.71 -7.99 1.30
C THR A 38 4.06 -8.94 0.30
N PHE A 39 4.84 -9.51 -0.61
CA PHE A 39 4.33 -10.52 -1.53
C PHE A 39 4.49 -11.91 -0.92
N ASP A 40 3.41 -12.68 -0.94
CA ASP A 40 3.36 -14.08 -0.51
C ASP A 40 3.21 -14.98 -1.73
N LYS A 41 4.32 -15.48 -2.23
CA LYS A 41 4.35 -16.34 -3.43
C LYS A 41 3.56 -17.62 -3.23
N LYS A 42 3.60 -18.20 -2.03
CA LYS A 42 2.93 -19.46 -1.72
C LYS A 42 1.43 -19.36 -2.01
N ASN A 43 0.81 -18.25 -1.64
CA ASN A 43 -0.61 -18.01 -1.82
C ASN A 43 -0.93 -17.14 -3.04
N GLY A 44 0.10 -16.58 -3.70
CA GLY A 44 -0.09 -15.70 -4.85
C GLY A 44 -0.81 -14.42 -4.49
N THR A 45 -0.62 -13.92 -3.26
CA THR A 45 -1.31 -12.74 -2.75
C THR A 45 -0.32 -11.74 -2.17
N PHE A 46 -0.84 -10.55 -1.85
CA PHE A 46 -0.07 -9.51 -1.18
C PHE A 46 -0.68 -9.26 0.20
N ILE A 47 0.18 -9.02 1.18
CA ILE A 47 -0.26 -8.68 2.53
C ILE A 47 0.04 -7.22 2.76
N LEU A 48 -1.02 -6.43 3.00
CA LEU A 48 -0.90 -5.00 3.29
C LEU A 48 -1.10 -4.79 4.78
N ARG A 49 -0.18 -4.03 5.38
CA ARG A 49 -0.30 -3.58 6.77
C ARG A 49 -0.39 -2.08 6.79
N ASP A 50 -1.44 -1.56 7.41
CA ASP A 50 -1.68 -0.13 7.49
C ASP A 50 -1.18 0.44 8.81
N TYR A 51 -0.35 1.47 8.72
CA TYR A 51 0.16 2.23 9.87
C TYR A 51 -0.27 3.68 9.81
N SER A 52 -1.17 4.02 8.88
CA SER A 52 -1.47 5.40 8.57
C SER A 52 -2.42 6.07 9.54
N TYR A 53 -2.39 7.40 9.54
CA TYR A 53 -3.35 8.22 10.26
C TYR A 53 -4.64 8.38 9.46
N ASN A 54 -4.54 8.65 8.16
CA ASN A 54 -5.69 8.91 7.30
C ASN A 54 -6.30 7.68 6.63
N GLY A 55 -5.63 6.54 6.72
CA GLY A 55 -6.16 5.27 6.20
C GLY A 55 -5.71 4.93 4.79
N THR A 56 -5.89 3.66 4.47
CA THR A 56 -5.68 3.08 3.14
C THR A 56 -7.02 2.50 2.72
N TYR A 57 -7.40 2.67 1.46
CA TYR A 57 -8.77 2.42 1.01
C TYR A 57 -8.81 1.61 -0.28
N LYS A 58 -9.86 0.79 -0.41
CA LYS A 58 -10.24 0.19 -1.68
C LYS A 58 -10.73 1.28 -2.63
N ILE A 59 -10.68 1.00 -3.92
CA ILE A 59 -11.18 1.96 -4.93
C ILE A 59 -12.66 2.31 -4.69
N SER A 60 -13.43 1.39 -4.11
CA SER A 60 -14.82 1.63 -3.75
C SER A 60 -15.00 2.67 -2.65
N GLY A 61 -13.93 3.01 -1.93
CA GLY A 61 -13.98 3.93 -0.79
C GLY A 61 -14.01 3.23 0.56
N GLU A 62 -14.09 1.91 0.59
CA GLU A 62 -14.08 1.15 1.83
C GLU A 62 -12.68 1.16 2.43
N LYS A 63 -12.58 1.51 3.70
CA LYS A 63 -11.31 1.55 4.42
C LYS A 63 -10.79 0.14 4.70
N PHE A 64 -9.50 -0.08 4.46
CA PHE A 64 -8.85 -1.33 4.81
C PHE A 64 -8.74 -1.48 6.33
N GLU A 65 -8.76 -2.73 6.78
CA GLU A 65 -8.33 -3.08 8.14
C GLU A 65 -6.83 -2.90 8.25
N LYS A 66 -6.29 -3.06 9.47
CA LYS A 66 -4.85 -2.96 9.70
C LYS A 66 -4.06 -4.00 8.92
N HIS A 67 -4.63 -5.17 8.71
CA HIS A 67 -4.05 -6.24 7.90
C HIS A 67 -5.07 -6.61 6.83
N GLU A 68 -4.64 -6.58 5.57
CA GLU A 68 -5.49 -6.98 4.45
C GLU A 68 -4.72 -7.86 3.50
N ILE A 69 -5.42 -8.85 2.94
CA ILE A 69 -4.87 -9.70 1.90
C ILE A 69 -5.38 -9.22 0.57
N LEU A 70 -4.46 -8.86 -0.33
CA LEU A 70 -4.80 -8.31 -1.64
C LEU A 70 -4.48 -9.33 -2.73
N ARG A 71 -5.43 -9.50 -3.65
CA ARG A 71 -5.20 -10.30 -4.84
C ARG A 71 -4.39 -9.51 -5.85
N PRO A 72 -3.63 -10.19 -6.73
CA PRO A 72 -2.94 -9.50 -7.83
C PRO A 72 -3.92 -8.65 -8.63
N GLY A 73 -3.49 -7.45 -8.97
CA GLY A 73 -4.31 -6.50 -9.71
C GLY A 73 -5.17 -5.60 -8.85
N THR A 74 -5.20 -5.79 -7.53
CA THR A 74 -5.99 -4.95 -6.64
C THR A 74 -5.45 -3.52 -6.64
N LYS A 75 -6.36 -2.56 -6.80
CA LYS A 75 -6.06 -1.13 -6.70
C LYS A 75 -6.52 -0.61 -5.34
N PHE A 76 -5.77 0.35 -4.84
CA PHE A 76 -6.06 0.98 -3.55
C PHE A 76 -5.51 2.40 -3.56
N TYR A 77 -5.93 3.21 -2.57
CA TYR A 77 -5.38 4.56 -2.46
C TYR A 77 -5.00 4.90 -1.02
N LEU A 78 -4.05 5.82 -0.89
CA LEU A 78 -3.53 6.27 0.39
C LEU A 78 -4.08 7.64 0.71
N GLY A 79 -4.87 7.73 1.77
CA GLY A 79 -5.43 8.98 2.24
C GLY A 79 -6.53 9.54 1.35
N ASN A 80 -6.25 9.83 0.10
CA ASN A 80 -7.24 10.28 -0.88
C ASN A 80 -6.99 9.68 -2.27
N LYS A 81 -7.94 9.86 -3.18
CA LYS A 81 -7.91 9.23 -4.51
C LYS A 81 -6.86 9.78 -5.47
N ASP A 82 -6.08 10.78 -5.06
CA ASP A 82 -4.98 11.25 -5.88
C ASP A 82 -3.77 10.31 -5.82
N ASN A 83 -3.75 9.42 -4.83
CA ASN A 83 -2.62 8.54 -4.55
C ASN A 83 -3.03 7.08 -4.77
N ILE A 84 -3.27 6.71 -6.02
CA ILE A 84 -3.73 5.35 -6.39
C ILE A 84 -2.54 4.46 -6.76
N PHE A 85 -2.55 3.25 -6.23
CA PHE A 85 -1.54 2.23 -6.48
C PHE A 85 -2.22 0.91 -6.84
N GLN A 86 -1.45 0.03 -7.45
CA GLN A 86 -1.93 -1.30 -7.83
C GLN A 86 -0.84 -2.33 -7.52
N VAL A 87 -1.21 -3.42 -6.88
CA VAL A 87 -0.31 -4.55 -6.70
C VAL A 87 -0.38 -5.43 -7.95
N GLU A 88 0.75 -5.93 -8.37
CA GLU A 88 0.86 -6.75 -9.56
C GLU A 88 0.69 -8.24 -9.22
#